data_15d53b8b62340c0635ca178212d6a38c
#
_entry.id   15d53b8b62340c0635ca178212d6a38c
#
_cell.length_a   1.000
_cell.length_b   1.000
_cell.length_c   1.000
_cell.angle_alpha   90.00
_cell.angle_beta   90.00
_cell.angle_gamma   90.00
#
_symmetry.space_group_name_H-M   'P 1'
#
loop_
_entity.id
_entity.type
_entity.pdbx_description
1 polymer ?
#
loop_
_entity_poly.entity_id
_entity_poly.type
_entity_poly.pdbx_seq_one_letter_code
_entity_poly.pdbx_strand_id
1 'polypeptide(L)'
;MYDFKKIGSFFVKLTKQFLRSAALVLVGLFIIFPTGIRTDPGVYEKRESMPNSNSSYPFDAFSFISVTSDVYHLNEKIGEVTASASGIVVMTNDSTHTYILTAGHVCDPAYETQGLMPAPLRAEVGVTAYDYFGTGHVVDVLGVDYIHDLCLLRSEDIWTPGVTLSKYPARIGEKVYSIAAPHSIFSPGNALLFDGYFTGYDTTENAFFTIPTKPGSSGAGVFNDEAELIGIIHSAPGSFENLAIASSLKNVKLFLYEYVSPIVTF
;
A
#
# COMPACT_ATOMS: atom_id res chain seq x y z
N MET A 1 -22.76 44.24 30.45
CA MET A 1 -21.88 44.55 29.33
C MET A 1 -20.77 43.50 29.32
N TYR A 2 -20.91 42.44 28.51
CA TYR A 2 -19.97 41.30 28.47
C TYR A 2 -18.72 41.69 27.67
N ASP A 3 -17.56 41.41 28.24
CA ASP A 3 -16.25 41.79 27.68
C ASP A 3 -15.86 40.86 26.52
N PHE A 4 -16.25 41.23 25.30
CA PHE A 4 -15.97 40.50 24.05
C PHE A 4 -14.47 40.27 23.77
N LYS A 5 -13.55 41.04 24.36
CA LYS A 5 -12.11 40.84 24.21
C LYS A 5 -11.59 39.62 24.92
N LYS A 6 -12.19 39.21 26.04
CA LYS A 6 -11.79 37.98 26.76
C LYS A 6 -12.21 36.71 26.03
N ILE A 7 -13.39 36.75 25.35
CA ILE A 7 -13.88 35.60 24.57
C ILE A 7 -13.02 35.38 23.34
N GLY A 8 -12.60 36.43 22.62
CA GLY A 8 -11.72 36.31 21.46
C GLY A 8 -10.34 35.73 21.79
N SER A 9 -9.76 36.12 22.94
CA SER A 9 -8.45 35.61 23.37
C SER A 9 -8.49 34.11 23.81
N PHE A 10 -9.65 33.68 24.34
CA PHE A 10 -9.87 32.27 24.72
C PHE A 10 -9.99 31.39 23.48
N PHE A 11 -10.73 31.80 22.44
CA PHE A 11 -10.85 31.07 21.19
C PHE A 11 -9.53 30.99 20.42
N VAL A 12 -8.73 32.05 20.38
CA VAL A 12 -7.39 32.02 19.75
C VAL A 12 -6.41 31.11 20.49
N LYS A 13 -6.50 31.02 21.83
CA LYS A 13 -5.69 30.05 22.59
C LYS A 13 -6.17 28.61 22.37
N LEU A 14 -7.47 28.39 22.30
CA LEU A 14 -8.05 27.07 22.07
C LEU A 14 -7.69 26.54 20.66
N THR A 15 -7.78 27.41 19.63
CA THR A 15 -7.40 27.03 18.25
C THR A 15 -5.90 26.76 18.12
N LYS A 16 -5.03 27.54 18.78
CA LYS A 16 -3.58 27.25 18.81
C LYS A 16 -3.23 25.95 19.55
N GLN A 17 -3.98 25.62 20.59
CA GLN A 17 -3.77 24.37 21.33
C GLN A 17 -4.34 23.18 20.58
N PHE A 18 -5.45 23.34 19.87
CA PHE A 18 -6.03 22.32 18.99
C PHE A 18 -5.17 22.06 17.76
N LEU A 19 -4.62 23.11 17.12
CA LEU A 19 -3.67 23.00 16.02
C LEU A 19 -2.36 22.31 16.43
N ARG A 20 -1.87 22.56 17.66
CA ARG A 20 -0.70 21.85 18.20
C ARG A 20 -1.02 20.38 18.52
N SER A 21 -2.20 20.08 19.00
CA SER A 21 -2.62 18.70 19.30
C SER A 21 -2.95 17.93 18.03
N ALA A 22 -3.57 18.55 17.02
CA ALA A 22 -3.83 17.93 15.73
C ALA A 22 -2.53 17.70 14.94
N ALA A 23 -1.59 18.65 14.97
CA ALA A 23 -0.24 18.44 14.41
C ALA A 23 0.52 17.35 15.15
N LEU A 24 0.36 17.22 16.48
CA LEU A 24 0.96 16.14 17.26
C LEU A 24 0.31 14.78 17.04
N VAL A 25 -1.00 14.74 16.73
CA VAL A 25 -1.69 13.49 16.37
C VAL A 25 -1.33 13.05 14.95
N LEU A 26 -1.26 13.96 13.98
CA LEU A 26 -0.77 13.68 12.62
C LEU A 26 0.71 13.27 12.64
N VAL A 27 1.52 13.95 13.44
CA VAL A 27 2.93 13.59 13.66
C VAL A 27 3.04 12.32 14.49
N GLY A 28 2.18 12.08 15.47
CA GLY A 28 2.22 10.88 16.34
C GLY A 28 1.79 9.60 15.63
N LEU A 29 0.93 9.65 14.61
CA LEU A 29 0.60 8.51 13.75
C LEU A 29 1.72 8.14 12.76
N PHE A 30 2.67 9.08 12.49
CA PHE A 30 3.73 8.91 11.51
C PHE A 30 5.16 9.00 12.06
N ILE A 31 5.38 9.36 13.35
CA ILE A 31 6.71 9.61 13.93
C ILE A 31 7.37 8.35 14.54
N ILE A 32 6.99 7.15 14.21
CA ILE A 32 7.76 5.98 14.66
C ILE A 32 8.62 5.36 13.55
N PHE A 33 8.91 6.06 12.49
CA PHE A 33 9.79 5.51 11.47
C PHE A 33 11.05 6.37 11.30
N PRO A 34 12.23 5.82 11.60
CA PRO A 34 13.46 6.50 11.22
C PRO A 34 13.52 6.59 9.70
N THR A 35 13.37 7.80 9.17
CA THR A 35 13.73 8.14 7.80
C THR A 35 15.22 7.92 7.63
N GLY A 36 15.63 6.75 7.13
CA GLY A 36 17.05 6.44 7.05
C GLY A 36 17.38 5.26 6.16
N ILE A 37 16.84 5.19 4.95
CA ILE A 37 17.57 4.51 3.88
C ILE A 37 18.13 5.62 3.00
N ARG A 38 19.36 6.08 3.31
CA ARG A 38 20.20 6.74 2.33
C ARG A 38 20.46 5.71 1.23
N THR A 39 19.77 5.82 0.12
CA THR A 39 20.19 5.20 -1.12
C THR A 39 21.43 5.96 -1.60
N ASP A 40 22.60 5.44 -1.23
CA ASP A 40 23.85 5.86 -1.83
C ASP A 40 23.91 5.22 -3.22
N PRO A 41 23.78 5.98 -4.34
CA PRO A 41 23.64 5.39 -5.69
C PRO A 41 24.95 4.81 -6.24
N GLY A 42 25.97 4.59 -5.40
CA GLY A 42 27.33 4.37 -5.84
C GLY A 42 27.89 2.96 -5.73
N VAL A 43 27.20 1.95 -5.23
CA VAL A 43 27.86 0.65 -4.94
C VAL A 43 27.09 -0.58 -5.42
N TYR A 44 26.03 -0.44 -6.20
CA TYR A 44 25.43 -1.63 -6.80
C TYR A 44 25.95 -1.79 -8.24
N GLU A 45 27.06 -2.49 -8.38
CA GLU A 45 27.36 -3.15 -9.65
C GLU A 45 26.12 -3.95 -10.05
N LYS A 46 25.63 -3.68 -11.28
CA LYS A 46 24.57 -4.41 -11.92
C LYS A 46 24.93 -5.90 -11.81
N ARG A 47 24.38 -6.61 -10.82
CA ARG A 47 24.52 -8.05 -10.76
C ARG A 47 23.98 -8.58 -12.07
N GLU A 48 24.86 -9.16 -12.88
CA GLU A 48 24.47 -9.96 -14.01
C GLU A 48 23.36 -10.90 -13.53
N SER A 49 22.30 -11.00 -14.33
CA SER A 49 21.09 -11.78 -14.06
C SER A 49 21.39 -12.98 -13.18
N MET A 50 20.86 -13.01 -11.95
CA MET A 50 20.95 -14.21 -11.13
C MET A 50 20.42 -15.37 -11.95
N PRO A 51 21.12 -16.53 -11.99
CA PRO A 51 20.60 -17.70 -12.65
C PRO A 51 19.22 -17.98 -12.07
N ASN A 52 18.24 -18.26 -12.94
CA ASN A 52 16.89 -18.65 -12.60
C ASN A 52 16.83 -19.26 -11.21
N SER A 53 16.45 -18.48 -10.20
CA SER A 53 16.08 -19.05 -8.92
C SER A 53 14.86 -19.90 -9.25
N ASN A 54 14.94 -21.22 -9.09
CA ASN A 54 13.80 -22.12 -9.00
C ASN A 54 12.99 -21.81 -7.73
N SER A 55 12.87 -20.53 -7.38
CA SER A 55 12.05 -20.07 -6.27
C SER A 55 10.61 -20.15 -6.74
N SER A 56 9.83 -20.99 -6.09
CA SER A 56 8.38 -21.07 -6.30
C SER A 56 7.65 -19.77 -5.90
N TYR A 57 8.36 -18.80 -5.34
CA TYR A 57 7.82 -17.54 -4.84
C TYR A 57 8.04 -16.42 -5.85
N PRO A 58 6.98 -15.61 -6.18
CA PRO A 58 7.03 -14.58 -7.24
C PRO A 58 7.66 -13.27 -6.72
N PHE A 59 8.91 -13.31 -6.27
CA PHE A 59 9.61 -12.12 -5.77
C PHE A 59 9.73 -11.00 -6.81
N ASP A 60 9.94 -11.34 -8.06
CA ASP A 60 10.08 -10.37 -9.17
C ASP A 60 8.80 -9.58 -9.44
N ALA A 61 7.64 -10.13 -9.07
CA ALA A 61 6.37 -9.43 -9.17
C ALA A 61 6.08 -8.51 -7.96
N PHE A 62 6.90 -8.58 -6.90
CA PHE A 62 6.77 -7.67 -5.77
C PHE A 62 7.16 -6.25 -6.17
N SER A 63 6.40 -5.27 -5.68
CA SER A 63 6.69 -3.85 -5.81
C SER A 63 6.72 -3.17 -4.44
N PHE A 64 7.76 -2.39 -4.19
CA PHE A 64 7.80 -1.46 -3.06
C PHE A 64 7.16 -0.14 -3.49
N ILE A 65 6.17 0.32 -2.75
CA ILE A 65 5.45 1.56 -3.06
C ILE A 65 5.89 2.66 -2.09
N SER A 66 6.34 3.78 -2.64
CA SER A 66 6.61 5.01 -1.89
C SER A 66 5.54 6.04 -2.20
N VAL A 67 4.93 6.57 -1.17
CA VAL A 67 3.89 7.61 -1.26
C VAL A 67 4.42 8.88 -0.63
N THR A 68 4.39 9.98 -1.37
CA THR A 68 4.73 11.32 -0.87
C THR A 68 3.47 12.16 -0.89
N SER A 69 3.11 12.74 0.23
CA SER A 69 1.96 13.64 0.37
C SER A 69 2.45 15.03 0.72
N ASP A 70 2.30 15.95 -0.22
CA ASP A 70 2.56 17.37 -0.02
C ASP A 70 1.36 18.01 0.64
N VAL A 71 1.55 18.59 1.82
CA VAL A 71 0.47 19.24 2.58
C VAL A 71 0.50 20.74 2.37
N TYR A 72 -0.65 21.30 1.99
CA TYR A 72 -0.83 22.72 1.71
C TYR A 72 -1.85 23.36 2.64
N HIS A 73 -1.59 24.62 3.01
CA HIS A 73 -2.50 25.52 3.69
C HIS A 73 -2.64 26.80 2.87
N LEU A 74 -3.86 27.13 2.42
CA LEU A 74 -4.10 28.31 1.57
C LEU A 74 -3.17 28.41 0.36
N ASN A 75 -2.92 27.27 -0.33
CA ASN A 75 -2.01 27.11 -1.47
C ASN A 75 -0.50 27.25 -1.17
N GLU A 76 -0.09 27.38 0.09
CA GLU A 76 1.31 27.32 0.50
C GLU A 76 1.65 25.91 1.00
N LYS A 77 2.71 25.31 0.47
CA LYS A 77 3.23 24.00 0.96
C LYS A 77 3.77 24.20 2.36
N ILE A 78 3.15 23.56 3.35
CA ILE A 78 3.52 23.64 4.76
C ILE A 78 4.23 22.43 5.29
N GLY A 79 4.24 21.33 4.52
CA GLY A 79 4.91 20.11 4.91
C GLY A 79 4.85 19.02 3.85
N GLU A 80 5.59 17.95 4.12
CA GLU A 80 5.64 16.74 3.33
C GLU A 80 5.60 15.53 4.26
N VAL A 81 4.84 14.51 3.88
CA VAL A 81 4.76 13.24 4.60
C VAL A 81 5.07 12.13 3.62
N THR A 82 5.99 11.25 4.00
CA THR A 82 6.34 10.07 3.20
C THR A 82 5.88 8.81 3.92
N ALA A 83 5.22 7.92 3.20
CA ALA A 83 4.81 6.60 3.66
C ALA A 83 5.30 5.53 2.68
N SER A 84 5.29 4.28 3.13
CA SER A 84 5.60 3.14 2.28
C SER A 84 4.54 2.07 2.37
N ALA A 85 4.42 1.31 1.30
CA ALA A 85 3.50 0.19 1.17
C ALA A 85 4.13 -0.92 0.31
N SER A 86 3.41 -1.98 0.14
CA SER A 86 3.71 -3.09 -0.76
C SER A 86 2.76 -3.06 -1.96
N GLY A 87 3.14 -3.69 -3.04
CA GLY A 87 2.31 -3.92 -4.20
C GLY A 87 2.70 -5.22 -4.89
N ILE A 88 1.87 -5.65 -5.80
CA ILE A 88 2.12 -6.84 -6.60
C ILE A 88 1.77 -6.58 -8.06
N VAL A 89 2.69 -6.89 -8.96
CA VAL A 89 2.45 -6.85 -10.40
C VAL A 89 1.54 -8.00 -10.77
N VAL A 90 0.46 -7.70 -11.48
CA VAL A 90 -0.51 -8.68 -11.96
C VAL A 90 -0.39 -8.89 -13.45
N MET A 91 -0.52 -10.16 -13.89
CA MET A 91 -0.50 -10.51 -15.29
C MET A 91 -1.78 -10.04 -15.97
N THR A 92 -1.61 -9.36 -17.11
CA THR A 92 -2.70 -8.91 -17.98
C THR A 92 -2.42 -9.31 -19.42
N ASN A 93 -3.40 -9.14 -20.29
CA ASN A 93 -3.20 -9.33 -21.75
C ASN A 93 -2.55 -8.12 -22.43
N ASP A 94 -2.38 -7.02 -21.70
CA ASP A 94 -1.66 -5.85 -22.19
C ASP A 94 -0.14 -6.07 -22.00
N SER A 95 0.56 -6.19 -23.12
CA SER A 95 2.00 -6.35 -23.15
C SER A 95 2.78 -5.03 -23.22
N THR A 96 2.07 -3.90 -23.10
CA THR A 96 2.67 -2.56 -23.24
C THR A 96 2.82 -1.81 -21.93
N HIS A 97 2.15 -2.26 -20.85
CA HIS A 97 2.16 -1.63 -19.54
C HIS A 97 2.33 -2.65 -18.43
N THR A 98 2.83 -2.18 -17.29
CA THR A 98 2.82 -2.94 -16.03
C THR A 98 1.66 -2.47 -15.15
N TYR A 99 0.89 -3.41 -14.64
CA TYR A 99 -0.22 -3.18 -13.72
C TYR A 99 0.12 -3.69 -12.33
N ILE A 100 -0.05 -2.82 -11.34
CA ILE A 100 0.30 -3.13 -9.94
C ILE A 100 -0.93 -2.96 -9.07
N LEU A 101 -1.30 -4.01 -8.32
CA LEU A 101 -2.29 -3.92 -7.26
C LEU A 101 -1.63 -3.52 -5.96
N THR A 102 -2.29 -2.61 -5.24
CA THR A 102 -1.96 -2.23 -3.86
C THR A 102 -3.24 -1.95 -3.07
N ALA A 103 -3.14 -1.54 -1.81
CA ALA A 103 -4.31 -1.16 -1.02
C ALA A 103 -4.81 0.24 -1.44
N GLY A 104 -6.12 0.47 -1.34
CA GLY A 104 -6.77 1.71 -1.76
C GLY A 104 -6.28 2.94 -1.01
N HIS A 105 -6.14 2.83 0.32
CA HIS A 105 -5.63 3.91 1.18
C HIS A 105 -4.18 4.33 0.85
N VAL A 106 -3.42 3.50 0.14
CA VAL A 106 -2.07 3.83 -0.35
C VAL A 106 -2.12 4.87 -1.46
N CYS A 107 -3.12 4.78 -2.34
CA CYS A 107 -3.27 5.68 -3.47
C CYS A 107 -4.01 6.98 -3.11
N ASP A 108 -4.87 6.92 -2.13
CA ASP A 108 -5.62 8.08 -1.61
C ASP A 108 -5.60 8.12 -0.08
N PRO A 109 -4.46 8.45 0.55
CA PRO A 109 -4.38 8.57 2.00
C PRO A 109 -5.27 9.68 2.56
N ALA A 110 -5.71 10.63 1.71
CA ALA A 110 -6.64 11.67 2.12
C ALA A 110 -8.05 11.12 2.37
N TYR A 111 -8.43 10.00 1.76
CA TYR A 111 -9.73 9.37 1.97
C TYR A 111 -9.93 8.95 3.42
N GLU A 112 -8.96 8.29 4.04
CA GLU A 112 -9.04 7.89 5.45
C GLU A 112 -9.03 9.07 6.42
N THR A 113 -8.48 10.21 5.97
CA THR A 113 -8.41 11.45 6.75
C THR A 113 -9.51 12.44 6.40
N GLN A 114 -10.44 12.09 5.50
CA GLN A 114 -11.58 12.95 5.15
C GLN A 114 -12.38 13.33 6.38
N GLY A 115 -12.50 14.64 6.61
CA GLY A 115 -13.16 15.18 7.80
C GLY A 115 -12.25 15.34 9.03
N LEU A 116 -11.04 14.77 9.04
CA LEU A 116 -10.03 15.02 10.08
C LEU A 116 -9.14 16.21 9.75
N MET A 117 -8.95 16.52 8.47
CA MET A 117 -8.22 17.73 8.05
C MET A 117 -9.14 18.96 8.11
N PRO A 118 -8.89 19.92 9.01
CA PRO A 118 -9.65 21.14 9.03
C PRO A 118 -9.37 21.95 7.75
N ALA A 119 -10.42 22.40 7.06
CA ALA A 119 -10.24 23.38 6.00
C ALA A 119 -9.45 24.60 6.53
N PRO A 120 -8.50 25.15 5.78
CA PRO A 120 -8.22 24.98 4.36
C PRO A 120 -6.99 24.09 4.03
N LEU A 121 -6.80 22.98 4.73
CA LEU A 121 -5.72 22.03 4.42
C LEU A 121 -6.11 21.14 3.22
N ARG A 122 -5.14 20.89 2.33
CA ARG A 122 -5.24 19.90 1.24
C ARG A 122 -3.94 19.12 1.13
N ALA A 123 -4.01 17.91 0.63
CA ALA A 123 -2.85 17.10 0.30
C ALA A 123 -2.80 16.83 -1.21
N GLU A 124 -1.59 16.83 -1.77
CA GLU A 124 -1.30 16.33 -3.10
C GLU A 124 -0.46 15.07 -2.95
N VAL A 125 -0.89 13.98 -3.58
CA VAL A 125 -0.28 12.66 -3.39
C VAL A 125 0.48 12.28 -4.66
N GLY A 126 1.76 11.94 -4.49
CA GLY A 126 2.60 11.32 -5.51
C GLY A 126 2.90 9.87 -5.14
N VAL A 127 2.77 8.96 -6.08
CA VAL A 127 3.07 7.53 -5.91
C VAL A 127 4.24 7.15 -6.82
N THR A 128 5.24 6.48 -6.25
CA THR A 128 6.35 5.90 -7.01
C THR A 128 6.42 4.41 -6.66
N ALA A 129 6.47 3.58 -7.66
CA ALA A 129 6.64 2.14 -7.49
C ALA A 129 8.09 1.75 -7.82
N TYR A 130 8.68 0.91 -6.97
CA TYR A 130 9.99 0.33 -7.19
C TYR A 130 9.83 -1.14 -7.47
N ASP A 131 10.47 -1.64 -8.52
CA ASP A 131 10.51 -3.05 -8.80
C ASP A 131 11.34 -3.81 -7.73
N TYR A 132 11.32 -5.14 -7.78
CA TYR A 132 12.08 -5.97 -6.83
C TYR A 132 13.58 -5.65 -6.83
N PHE A 133 14.13 -5.17 -7.94
CA PHE A 133 15.55 -4.83 -8.08
C PHE A 133 15.86 -3.38 -7.65
N GLY A 134 14.85 -2.62 -7.23
CA GLY A 134 14.99 -1.26 -6.73
C GLY A 134 14.98 -0.17 -7.79
N THR A 135 14.61 -0.50 -9.04
CA THR A 135 14.39 0.51 -10.07
C THR A 135 13.07 1.24 -9.79
N GLY A 136 13.11 2.56 -9.72
CA GLY A 136 11.93 3.39 -9.52
C GLY A 136 11.20 3.68 -10.85
N HIS A 137 9.87 3.55 -10.82
CA HIS A 137 9.01 3.78 -11.98
C HIS A 137 7.90 4.76 -11.61
N VAL A 138 7.61 5.66 -12.54
CA VAL A 138 6.44 6.55 -12.44
C VAL A 138 5.20 5.72 -12.72
N VAL A 139 4.17 5.92 -11.91
CA VAL A 139 2.91 5.20 -12.03
C VAL A 139 1.72 6.16 -11.99
N ASP A 140 0.69 5.82 -12.77
CA ASP A 140 -0.61 6.47 -12.73
C ASP A 140 -1.58 5.66 -11.89
N VAL A 141 -2.41 6.32 -11.09
CA VAL A 141 -3.55 5.70 -10.41
C VAL A 141 -4.68 5.52 -11.40
N LEU A 142 -4.99 4.28 -11.79
CA LEU A 142 -6.10 3.99 -12.69
C LEU A 142 -7.45 3.95 -11.99
N GLY A 143 -7.48 3.45 -10.77
CA GLY A 143 -8.71 3.34 -10.00
C GLY A 143 -8.49 2.96 -8.55
N VAL A 144 -9.48 3.32 -7.72
CA VAL A 144 -9.50 3.01 -6.28
C VAL A 144 -10.89 2.49 -5.91
N ASP A 145 -10.94 1.34 -5.28
CA ASP A 145 -12.14 0.81 -4.63
C ASP A 145 -12.04 1.06 -3.13
N TYR A 146 -12.80 2.04 -2.64
CA TYR A 146 -12.83 2.41 -1.23
C TYR A 146 -13.59 1.42 -0.34
N ILE A 147 -14.44 0.57 -0.92
CA ILE A 147 -15.22 -0.41 -0.16
C ILE A 147 -14.35 -1.61 0.21
N HIS A 148 -13.54 -2.07 -0.75
CA HIS A 148 -12.68 -3.24 -0.56
C HIS A 148 -11.21 -2.87 -0.37
N ASP A 149 -10.91 -1.56 -0.27
CA ASP A 149 -9.56 -1.02 -0.06
C ASP A 149 -8.55 -1.56 -1.08
N LEU A 150 -8.86 -1.38 -2.38
CA LEU A 150 -8.02 -1.77 -3.51
C LEU A 150 -7.63 -0.56 -4.35
N CYS A 151 -6.43 -0.56 -4.87
CA CYS A 151 -5.96 0.40 -5.86
C CYS A 151 -5.21 -0.31 -6.98
N LEU A 152 -5.43 0.18 -8.21
CA LEU A 152 -4.71 -0.25 -9.40
C LEU A 152 -3.84 0.89 -9.91
N LEU A 153 -2.55 0.61 -10.00
CA LEU A 153 -1.54 1.48 -10.58
C LEU A 153 -1.13 0.95 -11.95
N ARG A 154 -0.74 1.85 -12.85
CA ARG A 154 -0.18 1.53 -14.16
C ARG A 154 1.15 2.23 -14.37
N SER A 155 2.15 1.50 -14.89
CA SER A 155 3.40 2.03 -15.41
C SER A 155 3.51 1.82 -16.91
N GLU A 156 4.06 2.79 -17.61
CA GLU A 156 4.43 2.67 -19.05
C GLU A 156 5.64 1.73 -19.26
N ASP A 157 6.39 1.42 -18.20
CA ASP A 157 7.52 0.49 -18.25
C ASP A 157 7.06 -0.95 -18.02
N ILE A 158 7.67 -1.91 -18.71
CA ILE A 158 7.44 -3.35 -18.49
C ILE A 158 8.57 -3.88 -17.61
N TRP A 159 8.22 -4.39 -16.41
CA TRP A 159 9.18 -4.89 -15.43
C TRP A 159 9.26 -6.41 -15.40
N THR A 160 8.10 -7.04 -15.29
CA THR A 160 7.93 -8.47 -15.10
C THR A 160 6.58 -8.89 -15.65
N PRO A 161 6.37 -10.16 -16.02
CA PRO A 161 5.07 -10.63 -16.50
C PRO A 161 3.97 -10.59 -15.43
N GLY A 162 4.33 -10.40 -14.15
CA GLY A 162 3.37 -10.39 -13.06
C GLY A 162 2.85 -11.77 -12.65
N VAL A 163 1.99 -11.80 -11.63
CA VAL A 163 1.37 -13.02 -11.11
C VAL A 163 0.00 -13.25 -11.74
N THR A 164 -0.39 -14.52 -11.84
CA THR A 164 -1.75 -14.91 -12.20
C THR A 164 -2.65 -14.89 -10.96
N LEU A 165 -3.94 -14.64 -11.16
CA LEU A 165 -4.93 -14.80 -10.12
C LEU A 165 -5.35 -16.26 -10.02
N SER A 166 -5.52 -16.77 -8.80
CA SER A 166 -6.03 -18.11 -8.59
C SER A 166 -7.44 -18.25 -9.20
N LYS A 167 -7.70 -19.41 -9.76
CA LYS A 167 -9.03 -19.74 -10.27
C LYS A 167 -10.05 -19.91 -9.14
N TYR A 168 -9.62 -20.45 -8.02
CA TYR A 168 -10.46 -20.80 -6.87
C TYR A 168 -10.06 -20.04 -5.62
N PRO A 169 -11.01 -19.71 -4.73
CA PRO A 169 -10.68 -19.14 -3.43
C PRO A 169 -9.93 -20.17 -2.57
N ALA A 170 -9.13 -19.66 -1.63
CA ALA A 170 -8.44 -20.49 -0.65
C ALA A 170 -9.44 -21.26 0.22
N ARG A 171 -9.03 -22.44 0.70
CA ARG A 171 -9.78 -23.27 1.64
C ARG A 171 -9.32 -23.00 3.06
N ILE A 172 -10.24 -23.02 4.02
CA ILE A 172 -9.90 -22.86 5.43
C ILE A 172 -8.82 -23.90 5.84
N GLY A 173 -7.73 -23.40 6.43
CA GLY A 173 -6.56 -24.20 6.80
C GLY A 173 -5.55 -24.39 5.66
N GLU A 174 -5.79 -23.83 4.48
CA GLU A 174 -4.80 -23.83 3.37
C GLU A 174 -3.60 -22.97 3.72
N LYS A 175 -2.41 -23.49 3.47
CA LYS A 175 -1.17 -22.77 3.66
C LYS A 175 -1.05 -21.68 2.59
N VAL A 176 -0.63 -20.52 3.02
CA VAL A 176 -0.49 -19.33 2.16
C VAL A 176 0.79 -18.59 2.52
N TYR A 177 1.25 -17.73 1.62
CA TYR A 177 2.39 -16.85 1.91
C TYR A 177 2.17 -15.45 1.34
N SER A 178 2.99 -14.50 1.79
CA SER A 178 2.97 -13.11 1.32
C SER A 178 4.38 -12.55 1.24
N ILE A 179 4.62 -11.70 0.24
CA ILE A 179 5.86 -10.94 0.09
C ILE A 179 5.53 -9.48 0.37
N ALA A 180 6.20 -8.88 1.37
CA ALA A 180 5.88 -7.55 1.85
C ALA A 180 7.11 -6.78 2.32
N ALA A 181 6.95 -5.45 2.49
CA ALA A 181 7.96 -4.55 3.04
C ALA A 181 7.46 -3.84 4.33
N PRO A 182 7.16 -4.59 5.41
CA PRO A 182 6.75 -3.98 6.67
C PRO A 182 7.84 -3.04 7.18
N HIS A 183 7.41 -1.90 7.75
CA HIS A 183 8.31 -0.86 8.27
C HIS A 183 9.35 -0.37 7.25
N SER A 184 8.98 -0.35 5.96
CA SER A 184 9.88 0.00 4.85
C SER A 184 11.12 -0.91 4.74
N ILE A 185 11.05 -2.14 5.29
CA ILE A 185 12.16 -3.10 5.18
C ILE A 185 12.16 -3.66 3.76
N PHE A 186 12.89 -2.97 2.90
CA PHE A 186 13.12 -3.32 1.51
C PHE A 186 14.53 -2.89 1.11
N SER A 187 15.19 -3.67 0.31
CA SER A 187 16.40 -3.29 -0.42
C SER A 187 16.42 -4.04 -1.75
N PRO A 188 17.11 -3.51 -2.78
CA PRO A 188 17.17 -4.16 -4.09
C PRO A 188 17.51 -5.65 -4.01
N GLY A 189 16.62 -6.50 -4.56
CA GLY A 189 16.75 -7.95 -4.52
C GLY A 189 16.41 -8.59 -3.17
N ASN A 190 15.78 -7.84 -2.25
CA ASN A 190 15.42 -8.36 -0.92
C ASN A 190 14.09 -7.77 -0.44
N ALA A 191 13.06 -8.61 -0.33
CA ALA A 191 11.79 -8.33 0.32
C ALA A 191 11.48 -9.46 1.31
N LEU A 192 10.65 -9.21 2.32
CA LEU A 192 10.37 -10.21 3.35
C LEU A 192 9.29 -11.17 2.89
N LEU A 193 9.52 -12.47 3.11
CA LEU A 193 8.57 -13.55 2.90
C LEU A 193 7.96 -13.97 4.23
N PHE A 194 6.64 -14.03 4.27
CA PHE A 194 5.86 -14.49 5.42
C PHE A 194 4.98 -15.66 4.98
N ASP A 195 4.74 -16.61 5.87
CA ASP A 195 3.78 -17.68 5.65
C ASP A 195 2.73 -17.74 6.76
N GLY A 196 1.63 -18.39 6.48
CA GLY A 196 0.49 -18.56 7.38
C GLY A 196 -0.59 -19.43 6.78
N TYR A 197 -1.83 -19.24 7.25
CA TYR A 197 -2.96 -20.04 6.82
C TYR A 197 -4.17 -19.15 6.56
N PHE A 198 -4.99 -19.52 5.59
CA PHE A 198 -6.29 -18.93 5.40
C PHE A 198 -7.26 -19.42 6.48
N THR A 199 -7.98 -18.49 7.13
CA THR A 199 -8.88 -18.81 8.25
C THR A 199 -10.36 -18.62 7.95
N GLY A 200 -10.70 -17.88 6.89
CA GLY A 200 -12.09 -17.64 6.50
C GLY A 200 -12.34 -16.22 6.04
N TYR A 201 -13.62 -15.88 5.89
CA TYR A 201 -14.10 -14.55 5.52
C TYR A 201 -14.98 -13.97 6.62
N ASP A 202 -15.02 -12.63 6.71
CA ASP A 202 -16.05 -11.94 7.49
C ASP A 202 -17.35 -11.73 6.69
N THR A 203 -18.30 -11.03 7.29
CA THR A 203 -19.59 -10.72 6.66
C THR A 203 -19.50 -9.71 5.51
N THR A 204 -18.38 -9.02 5.38
CA THR A 204 -18.07 -8.06 4.32
C THR A 204 -17.15 -8.65 3.24
N GLU A 205 -16.94 -9.97 3.28
CA GLU A 205 -16.10 -10.73 2.35
C GLU A 205 -14.61 -10.37 2.42
N ASN A 206 -14.13 -9.77 3.52
CA ASN A 206 -12.70 -9.68 3.78
C ASN A 206 -12.14 -11.06 4.14
N ALA A 207 -10.99 -11.37 3.59
CA ALA A 207 -10.27 -12.62 3.86
C ALA A 207 -9.31 -12.46 5.06
N PHE A 208 -9.26 -13.46 5.94
CA PHE A 208 -8.38 -13.49 7.08
C PHE A 208 -7.27 -14.52 6.93
N PHE A 209 -6.03 -14.09 7.21
CA PHE A 209 -4.85 -14.94 7.11
C PHE A 209 -3.99 -14.80 8.37
N THR A 210 -3.44 -15.90 8.88
CA THR A 210 -2.50 -15.88 10.01
C THR A 210 -1.09 -15.48 9.57
N ILE A 211 -0.98 -14.35 8.88
CA ILE A 211 0.27 -13.79 8.38
C ILE A 211 0.66 -12.58 9.24
N PRO A 212 1.93 -12.47 9.69
CA PRO A 212 2.43 -11.27 10.35
C PRO A 212 2.25 -10.03 9.45
N THR A 213 1.58 -9.01 10.00
CA THR A 213 1.26 -7.79 9.24
C THR A 213 1.60 -6.56 10.07
N LYS A 214 2.31 -5.61 9.48
CA LYS A 214 2.71 -4.33 10.08
C LYS A 214 2.55 -3.21 9.04
N PRO A 215 2.56 -1.93 9.45
CA PRO A 215 2.59 -0.81 8.50
C PRO A 215 3.67 -1.01 7.43
N GLY A 216 3.33 -0.79 6.17
CA GLY A 216 4.15 -1.13 5.01
C GLY A 216 3.79 -2.47 4.35
N SER A 217 3.04 -3.36 5.03
CA SER A 217 2.48 -4.58 4.41
C SER A 217 1.20 -4.31 3.60
N SER A 218 0.58 -3.14 3.72
CA SER A 218 -0.58 -2.73 2.92
C SER A 218 -0.28 -2.87 1.43
N GLY A 219 -1.16 -3.54 0.68
CA GLY A 219 -0.98 -3.83 -0.74
C GLY A 219 -0.18 -5.10 -1.06
N ALA A 220 0.37 -5.79 -0.06
CA ALA A 220 1.06 -7.06 -0.29
C ALA A 220 0.10 -8.14 -0.80
N GLY A 221 0.53 -8.87 -1.82
CA GLY A 221 -0.20 -10.04 -2.34
C GLY A 221 -0.12 -11.21 -1.37
N VAL A 222 -1.23 -11.94 -1.24
CA VAL A 222 -1.28 -13.26 -0.59
C VAL A 222 -1.42 -14.31 -1.67
N PHE A 223 -0.64 -15.39 -1.56
CA PHE A 223 -0.50 -16.42 -2.58
C PHE A 223 -0.78 -17.82 -2.03
N ASN A 224 -1.28 -18.70 -2.89
CA ASN A 224 -1.36 -20.14 -2.66
C ASN A 224 -0.02 -20.83 -2.98
N ASP A 225 0.04 -22.16 -2.79
CA ASP A 225 1.26 -22.95 -3.05
C ASP A 225 1.65 -22.99 -4.55
N GLU A 226 0.74 -22.65 -5.46
CA GLU A 226 0.99 -22.54 -6.90
C GLU A 226 1.50 -21.14 -7.32
N ALA A 227 1.79 -20.27 -6.37
CA ALA A 227 2.19 -18.88 -6.60
C ALA A 227 1.08 -18.01 -7.27
N GLU A 228 -0.16 -18.41 -7.18
CA GLU A 228 -1.29 -17.64 -7.68
C GLU A 228 -1.82 -16.67 -6.60
N LEU A 229 -2.18 -15.46 -7.01
CA LEU A 229 -2.72 -14.44 -6.12
C LEU A 229 -4.14 -14.80 -5.64
N ILE A 230 -4.37 -14.75 -4.32
CA ILE A 230 -5.65 -15.05 -3.66
C ILE A 230 -6.21 -13.90 -2.82
N GLY A 231 -5.47 -12.81 -2.65
CA GLY A 231 -5.93 -11.62 -1.93
C GLY A 231 -4.87 -10.54 -1.83
N ILE A 232 -5.30 -9.34 -1.43
CA ILE A 232 -4.43 -8.16 -1.20
C ILE A 232 -4.59 -7.69 0.23
N ILE A 233 -3.51 -7.68 1.00
CA ILE A 233 -3.50 -7.23 2.40
C ILE A 233 -3.78 -5.73 2.45
N HIS A 234 -4.71 -5.32 3.31
CA HIS A 234 -5.00 -3.90 3.52
C HIS A 234 -4.94 -3.47 4.99
N SER A 235 -5.15 -4.37 5.94
CA SER A 235 -5.14 -4.01 7.35
C SER A 235 -4.77 -5.17 8.28
N ALA A 236 -4.61 -4.85 9.55
CA ALA A 236 -4.44 -5.81 10.63
C ALA A 236 -5.14 -5.28 11.89
N PRO A 237 -5.74 -6.15 12.73
CA PRO A 237 -6.24 -5.74 14.03
C PRO A 237 -5.07 -5.29 14.90
N GLY A 238 -5.17 -4.08 15.48
CA GLY A 238 -4.06 -3.48 16.25
C GLY A 238 -3.57 -4.29 17.45
N SER A 239 -4.37 -5.25 17.93
CA SER A 239 -4.04 -6.14 19.05
C SER A 239 -3.51 -7.52 18.65
N PHE A 240 -3.53 -7.86 17.35
CA PHE A 240 -3.09 -9.16 16.84
C PHE A 240 -1.90 -8.98 15.87
N GLU A 241 -0.72 -9.46 16.25
CA GLU A 241 0.49 -9.29 15.45
C GLU A 241 0.58 -10.25 14.25
N ASN A 242 -0.17 -11.38 14.29
CA ASN A 242 -0.12 -12.45 13.31
C ASN A 242 -1.48 -12.66 12.63
N LEU A 243 -2.14 -11.56 12.28
CA LEU A 243 -3.39 -11.61 11.55
C LEU A 243 -3.40 -10.52 10.48
N ALA A 244 -3.54 -10.93 9.23
CA ALA A 244 -3.75 -10.05 8.10
C ALA A 244 -5.23 -10.06 7.70
N ILE A 245 -5.77 -8.89 7.41
CA ILE A 245 -7.07 -8.71 6.76
C ILE A 245 -6.79 -8.26 5.32
N ALA A 246 -7.42 -8.92 4.38
CA ALA A 246 -7.18 -8.72 2.96
C ALA A 246 -8.47 -8.64 2.17
N SER A 247 -8.45 -7.90 1.08
CA SER A 247 -9.48 -7.99 0.04
C SER A 247 -9.44 -9.38 -0.57
N SER A 248 -10.60 -10.04 -0.62
CA SER A 248 -10.71 -11.41 -1.11
C SER A 248 -10.40 -11.52 -2.60
N LEU A 249 -10.04 -12.73 -3.05
CA LEU A 249 -9.87 -13.04 -4.48
C LEU A 249 -11.07 -12.59 -5.33
N LYS A 250 -12.30 -12.75 -4.80
CA LYS A 250 -13.53 -12.32 -5.47
C LYS A 250 -13.52 -10.81 -5.71
N ASN A 251 -13.22 -10.03 -4.67
CA ASN A 251 -13.21 -8.57 -4.75
C ASN A 251 -12.09 -8.08 -5.68
N VAL A 252 -10.90 -8.69 -5.61
CA VAL A 252 -9.78 -8.42 -6.51
C VAL A 252 -10.17 -8.68 -7.97
N LYS A 253 -10.84 -9.80 -8.28
CA LYS A 253 -11.30 -10.11 -9.64
C LYS A 253 -12.33 -9.10 -10.15
N LEU A 254 -13.31 -8.74 -9.32
CA LEU A 254 -14.34 -7.76 -9.69
C LEU A 254 -13.71 -6.40 -9.98
N PHE A 255 -12.81 -5.96 -9.13
CA PHE A 255 -12.09 -4.69 -9.29
C PHE A 255 -11.26 -4.68 -10.60
N LEU A 256 -10.44 -5.70 -10.83
CA LEU A 256 -9.66 -5.78 -12.07
C LEU A 256 -10.55 -5.86 -13.31
N TYR A 257 -11.68 -6.56 -13.24
CA TYR A 257 -12.62 -6.62 -14.36
C TYR A 257 -13.18 -5.24 -14.73
N GLU A 258 -13.39 -4.36 -13.76
CA GLU A 258 -13.89 -3.01 -14.00
C GLU A 258 -12.86 -2.12 -14.73
N TYR A 259 -11.58 -2.22 -14.36
CA TYR A 259 -10.55 -1.29 -14.86
C TYR A 259 -9.73 -1.84 -16.04
N VAL A 260 -9.53 -3.13 -16.13
CA VAL A 260 -8.65 -3.74 -17.15
C VAL A 260 -9.34 -4.80 -18.03
N SER A 261 -10.66 -4.95 -17.93
CA SER A 261 -11.44 -5.77 -18.86
C SER A 261 -11.56 -5.05 -20.23
N PRO A 262 -11.32 -5.72 -21.37
CA PRO A 262 -11.15 -7.15 -21.59
C PRO A 262 -9.71 -7.67 -21.49
N ILE A 263 -8.82 -6.95 -20.82
CA ILE A 263 -7.39 -7.19 -20.81
C ILE A 263 -7.01 -8.38 -19.92
N VAL A 264 -7.82 -8.70 -18.90
CA VAL A 264 -7.54 -9.84 -18.00
C VAL A 264 -8.29 -11.08 -18.40
N THR A 265 -7.58 -12.17 -18.69
CA THR A 265 -8.15 -13.52 -18.83
C THR A 265 -8.04 -14.24 -17.48
N PHE A 266 -9.17 -14.67 -16.95
CA PHE A 266 -9.27 -15.43 -15.68
C PHE A 266 -9.35 -16.93 -15.95
#